data_1e935bc16c59278e5449c2c5b653a9f9
#
_entry.id   1e935bc16c59278e5449c2c5b653a9f9
#
_cell.length_a   1.000
_cell.length_b   1.000
_cell.length_c   1.000
_cell.angle_alpha   90.00
_cell.angle_beta   90.00
_cell.angle_gamma   90.00
#
_symmetry.space_group_name_H-M   'P 1'
#
loop_
_entity.id
_entity.type
_entity.pdbx_description
1 polymer ?
#
loop_
_entity_poly.entity_id
_entity_poly.type
_entity_poly.pdbx_seq_one_letter_code
_entity_poly.pdbx_strand_id
1 'polypeptide(L)'
;MSQIAGFDAAPASELRPRLLALTESPLWADQLLGERPYGDLEHLLDASDRIIRALPADQVDAALAGHPRIGERASGLDPEAAARSAREQAGMSRADPETASAMAEGNADYEARFGRIYLVAAAGRSAADLLAFLRERLRHDPETELDVVRGELARITRLRLAGDFGTSGQEAS
;
A
#
# COMPACT_ATOMS: atom_id res chain seq x y z
N MET A 1 -1.36 -4.73 -27.99
CA MET A 1 -0.21 -5.10 -27.11
C MET A 1 -0.73 -5.19 -25.68
N SER A 2 -0.27 -6.16 -24.89
CA SER A 2 -0.64 -6.19 -23.48
C SER A 2 -0.06 -4.95 -22.77
N GLN A 3 -0.72 -4.46 -21.72
CA GLN A 3 -0.23 -3.29 -20.97
C GLN A 3 1.17 -3.54 -20.38
N ILE A 4 1.50 -4.80 -20.07
CA ILE A 4 2.83 -5.18 -19.60
C ILE A 4 3.89 -5.01 -20.68
N ALA A 5 3.59 -5.26 -21.95
CA ALA A 5 4.53 -4.95 -23.04
C ALA A 5 4.83 -3.43 -23.09
N GLY A 6 3.83 -2.59 -22.80
CA GLY A 6 4.02 -1.14 -22.63
C GLY A 6 4.91 -0.78 -21.43
N PHE A 7 4.69 -1.43 -20.28
CA PHE A 7 5.53 -1.27 -19.09
C PHE A 7 6.98 -1.71 -19.34
N ASP A 8 7.16 -2.85 -19.99
CA ASP A 8 8.49 -3.40 -20.28
C ASP A 8 9.29 -2.52 -21.26
N ALA A 9 8.60 -1.88 -22.23
CA ALA A 9 9.21 -1.04 -23.26
C ALA A 9 9.37 0.42 -22.87
N ALA A 10 8.60 0.93 -21.89
CA ALA A 10 8.62 2.33 -21.52
C ALA A 10 9.95 2.75 -20.87
N PRO A 11 10.40 4.00 -21.08
CA PRO A 11 11.58 4.53 -20.40
C PRO A 11 11.44 4.49 -18.88
N ALA A 12 12.51 4.13 -18.17
CA ALA A 12 12.51 4.14 -16.69
C ALA A 12 12.18 5.53 -16.12
N SER A 13 12.58 6.60 -16.82
CA SER A 13 12.28 7.98 -16.43
C SER A 13 10.78 8.32 -16.44
N GLU A 14 9.98 7.63 -17.22
CA GLU A 14 8.53 7.78 -17.25
C GLU A 14 7.84 6.93 -16.19
N LEU A 15 8.32 5.69 -15.99
CA LEU A 15 7.71 4.75 -15.06
C LEU A 15 8.04 5.06 -13.60
N ARG A 16 9.25 5.51 -13.31
CA ARG A 16 9.72 5.74 -11.94
C ARG A 16 8.80 6.68 -11.13
N PRO A 17 8.41 7.86 -11.65
CA PRO A 17 7.46 8.72 -10.93
C PRO A 17 6.11 8.07 -10.70
N ARG A 18 5.61 7.27 -11.65
CA ARG A 18 4.35 6.53 -11.50
C ARG A 18 4.43 5.47 -10.41
N LEU A 19 5.53 4.72 -10.36
CA LEU A 19 5.76 3.73 -9.31
C LEU A 19 5.85 4.40 -7.94
N LEU A 20 6.59 5.49 -7.81
CA LEU A 20 6.70 6.23 -6.55
C LEU A 20 5.36 6.83 -6.08
N ALA A 21 4.44 7.12 -6.98
CA ALA A 21 3.08 7.52 -6.63
C ALA A 21 2.23 6.36 -6.06
N LEU A 22 2.61 5.11 -6.32
CA LEU A 22 1.95 3.93 -5.75
C LEU A 22 2.54 3.55 -4.38
N THR A 23 3.85 3.64 -4.25
CA THR A 23 4.60 3.28 -3.03
C THR A 23 5.87 4.10 -2.97
N GLU A 24 6.02 4.94 -1.96
CA GLU A 24 7.12 5.92 -1.84
C GLU A 24 8.44 5.29 -1.39
N SER A 25 8.83 4.17 -2.01
CA SER A 25 10.13 3.53 -1.80
C SER A 25 10.98 3.61 -3.07
N PRO A 26 12.02 4.47 -3.10
CA PRO A 26 12.95 4.52 -4.23
C PRO A 26 13.62 3.17 -4.51
N LEU A 27 14.02 2.45 -3.47
CA LEU A 27 14.66 1.15 -3.61
C LEU A 27 13.75 0.14 -4.31
N TRP A 28 12.46 0.08 -3.92
CA TRP A 28 11.48 -0.78 -4.58
C TRP A 28 11.29 -0.41 -6.05
N ALA A 29 11.12 0.87 -6.35
CA ALA A 29 10.91 1.33 -7.71
C ALA A 29 12.12 1.03 -8.61
N ASP A 30 13.33 1.28 -8.12
CA ASP A 30 14.56 1.07 -8.88
C ASP A 30 14.84 -0.41 -9.12
N GLN A 31 14.61 -1.29 -8.14
CA GLN A 31 14.73 -2.74 -8.31
C GLN A 31 13.69 -3.27 -9.30
N LEU A 32 12.43 -2.82 -9.16
CA LEU A 32 11.36 -3.25 -10.07
C LEU A 32 11.64 -2.85 -11.52
N LEU A 33 12.20 -1.67 -11.75
CA LEU A 33 12.60 -1.23 -13.10
C LEU A 33 13.82 -1.99 -13.62
N GLY A 34 14.73 -2.39 -12.74
CA GLY A 34 15.95 -3.11 -13.10
C GLY A 34 15.73 -4.58 -13.50
N GLU A 35 14.62 -5.19 -13.07
CA GLU A 35 14.30 -6.58 -13.35
C GLU A 35 13.48 -6.81 -14.64
N ARG A 36 13.14 -5.74 -15.37
CA ARG A 36 12.43 -5.86 -16.66
C ARG A 36 13.25 -6.60 -17.71
N PRO A 37 12.62 -7.32 -18.68
CA PRO A 37 11.18 -7.41 -18.93
C PRO A 37 10.48 -8.48 -18.07
N TYR A 38 9.20 -8.26 -17.76
CA TYR A 38 8.36 -9.20 -17.00
C TYR A 38 7.54 -10.14 -17.90
N GLY A 39 7.14 -9.65 -19.07
CA GLY A 39 6.36 -10.41 -20.03
C GLY A 39 4.86 -10.50 -19.72
N ASP A 40 4.48 -10.64 -18.46
CA ASP A 40 3.09 -10.64 -18.01
C ASP A 40 2.90 -9.93 -16.66
N LEU A 41 1.63 -9.66 -16.31
CA LEU A 41 1.28 -8.93 -15.08
C LEU A 41 1.64 -9.70 -13.82
N GLU A 42 1.41 -10.99 -13.77
CA GLU A 42 1.67 -11.78 -12.57
C GLU A 42 3.15 -11.79 -12.20
N HIS A 43 4.04 -11.90 -13.17
CA HIS A 43 5.47 -11.81 -12.93
C HIS A 43 5.87 -10.43 -12.35
N LEU A 44 5.29 -9.34 -12.85
CA LEU A 44 5.49 -7.99 -12.30
C LEU A 44 5.01 -7.91 -10.85
N LEU A 45 3.81 -8.42 -10.57
CA LEU A 45 3.21 -8.39 -9.24
C LEU A 45 3.99 -9.24 -8.24
N ASP A 46 4.44 -10.43 -8.65
CA ASP A 46 5.24 -11.33 -7.80
C ASP A 46 6.62 -10.76 -7.50
N ALA A 47 7.25 -10.11 -8.48
CA ALA A 47 8.51 -9.40 -8.27
C ALA A 47 8.33 -8.25 -7.27
N SER A 48 7.26 -7.46 -7.41
CA SER A 48 6.93 -6.39 -6.46
C SER A 48 6.75 -6.92 -5.04
N ASP A 49 5.98 -7.99 -4.86
CA ASP A 49 5.74 -8.60 -3.55
C ASP A 49 7.06 -9.07 -2.90
N ARG A 50 7.91 -9.72 -3.67
CA ARG A 50 9.22 -10.19 -3.21
C ARG A 50 10.13 -9.05 -2.78
N ILE A 51 10.20 -7.98 -3.58
CA ILE A 51 11.03 -6.81 -3.29
C ILE A 51 10.53 -6.13 -2.01
N ILE A 52 9.23 -5.89 -1.87
CA ILE A 52 8.65 -5.24 -0.68
C ILE A 52 8.90 -6.05 0.59
N ARG A 53 8.74 -7.36 0.53
CA ARG A 53 8.99 -8.24 1.69
C ARG A 53 10.45 -8.26 2.13
N ALA A 54 11.38 -7.86 1.27
CA ALA A 54 12.80 -7.75 1.57
C ALA A 54 13.27 -6.32 1.89
N LEU A 55 12.37 -5.32 1.89
CA LEU A 55 12.76 -3.93 2.15
C LEU A 55 13.35 -3.76 3.56
N PRO A 56 14.45 -3.00 3.70
CA PRO A 56 14.94 -2.54 5.01
C PRO A 56 13.89 -1.70 5.74
N ALA A 57 13.99 -1.61 7.05
CA ALA A 57 13.02 -0.90 7.88
C ALA A 57 12.86 0.58 7.49
N ASP A 58 13.95 1.27 7.20
CA ASP A 58 13.95 2.67 6.75
C ASP A 58 13.21 2.87 5.41
N GLN A 59 13.30 1.90 4.50
CA GLN A 59 12.55 1.93 3.23
C GLN A 59 11.08 1.61 3.43
N VAL A 60 10.74 0.76 4.39
CA VAL A 60 9.33 0.55 4.81
C VAL A 60 8.78 1.85 5.38
N ASP A 61 9.50 2.50 6.29
CA ASP A 61 9.06 3.76 6.91
C ASP A 61 8.90 4.88 5.87
N ALA A 62 9.80 4.97 4.88
CA ALA A 62 9.65 5.90 3.75
C ALA A 62 8.38 5.62 2.94
N ALA A 63 8.10 4.35 2.64
CA ALA A 63 6.89 3.95 1.92
C ALA A 63 5.61 4.29 2.69
N LEU A 64 5.63 4.25 4.03
CA LEU A 64 4.47 4.58 4.87
C LEU A 64 4.16 6.09 4.89
N ALA A 65 5.10 6.96 4.58
CA ALA A 65 4.91 8.41 4.62
C ALA A 65 3.79 8.91 3.69
N GLY A 66 3.55 8.21 2.57
CA GLY A 66 2.47 8.50 1.62
C GLY A 66 1.12 7.85 1.97
N HIS A 67 1.01 7.15 3.11
CA HIS A 67 -0.23 6.50 3.52
C HIS A 67 -0.92 7.27 4.66
N PRO A 68 -2.23 7.56 4.56
CA PRO A 68 -2.99 8.12 5.67
C PRO A 68 -3.24 7.04 6.74
N ARG A 69 -3.44 7.48 7.98
CA ARG A 69 -3.91 6.60 9.06
C ARG A 69 -5.28 6.02 8.73
N ILE A 70 -5.51 4.79 9.17
CA ILE A 70 -6.84 4.16 9.05
C ILE A 70 -7.85 4.97 9.88
N GLY A 71 -8.96 5.33 9.23
CA GLY A 71 -10.03 6.15 9.83
C GLY A 71 -9.82 7.66 9.70
N GLU A 72 -8.67 8.14 9.24
CA GLU A 72 -8.43 9.55 8.98
C GLU A 72 -8.62 9.88 7.50
N ARG A 73 -9.08 11.12 7.24
CA ARG A 73 -9.11 11.62 5.86
C ARG A 73 -7.68 11.93 5.41
N ALA A 74 -7.37 11.51 4.20
CA ALA A 74 -6.10 11.86 3.57
C ALA A 74 -5.97 13.38 3.43
N SER A 75 -5.05 13.98 4.17
CA SER A 75 -4.70 15.40 4.08
C SER A 75 -3.30 15.54 3.49
N GLY A 76 -3.12 16.51 2.59
CA GLY A 76 -1.82 16.77 1.97
C GLY A 76 -1.45 15.82 0.80
N LEU A 77 -2.33 14.89 0.43
CA LEU A 77 -2.18 14.07 -0.77
C LEU A 77 -2.79 14.79 -1.98
N ASP A 78 -2.28 14.47 -3.17
CA ASP A 78 -2.95 14.89 -4.40
C ASP A 78 -4.35 14.25 -4.51
N PRO A 79 -5.27 14.83 -5.34
CA PRO A 79 -6.65 14.35 -5.43
C PRO A 79 -6.78 12.87 -5.83
N GLU A 80 -5.91 12.37 -6.67
CA GLU A 80 -5.94 10.97 -7.12
C GLU A 80 -5.51 10.01 -6.01
N ALA A 81 -4.44 10.32 -5.30
CA ALA A 81 -3.98 9.56 -4.14
C ALA A 81 -5.01 9.59 -3.00
N ALA A 82 -5.65 10.74 -2.75
CA ALA A 82 -6.72 10.88 -1.76
C ALA A 82 -7.95 10.03 -2.13
N ALA A 83 -8.37 10.02 -3.39
CA ALA A 83 -9.49 9.20 -3.87
C ALA A 83 -9.17 7.70 -3.77
N ARG A 84 -7.95 7.30 -4.07
CA ARG A 84 -7.46 5.92 -3.93
C ARG A 84 -7.54 5.47 -2.47
N SER A 85 -6.99 6.26 -1.55
CA SER A 85 -7.03 5.97 -0.11
C SER A 85 -8.47 5.88 0.43
N ALA A 86 -9.37 6.76 -0.02
CA ALA A 86 -10.77 6.71 0.38
C ALA A 86 -11.45 5.41 -0.07
N ARG A 87 -11.17 4.92 -1.27
CA ARG A 87 -11.69 3.64 -1.76
C ARG A 87 -11.13 2.45 -0.97
N GLU A 88 -9.83 2.47 -0.69
CA GLU A 88 -9.16 1.42 0.10
C GLU A 88 -9.73 1.34 1.52
N GLN A 89 -10.11 2.46 2.12
CA GLN A 89 -10.65 2.55 3.48
C GLN A 89 -12.18 2.64 3.56
N ALA A 90 -12.90 2.27 2.52
CA ALA A 90 -14.37 2.41 2.48
C ALA A 90 -15.11 1.73 3.65
N GLY A 91 -14.56 0.66 4.21
CA GLY A 91 -15.09 0.01 5.41
C GLY A 91 -15.11 0.91 6.65
N MET A 92 -14.10 1.78 6.81
CA MET A 92 -14.03 2.73 7.94
C MET A 92 -15.04 3.87 7.84
N SER A 93 -15.46 4.26 6.64
CA SER A 93 -16.46 5.33 6.46
C SER A 93 -17.84 4.97 7.02
N ARG A 94 -18.08 3.68 7.28
CA ARG A 94 -19.31 3.14 7.86
C ARG A 94 -19.16 2.74 9.33
N ALA A 95 -18.02 3.07 9.96
CA ALA A 95 -17.80 2.77 11.36
C ALA A 95 -18.77 3.55 12.23
N ASP A 96 -19.31 2.89 13.26
CA ASP A 96 -20.01 3.58 14.34
C ASP A 96 -19.05 4.43 15.16
N PRO A 97 -19.55 5.45 15.92
CA PRO A 97 -18.68 6.36 16.67
C PRO A 97 -17.78 5.69 17.70
N GLU A 98 -18.23 4.59 18.32
CA GLU A 98 -17.46 3.84 19.30
C GLU A 98 -16.28 3.12 18.61
N THR A 99 -16.52 2.44 17.51
CA THR A 99 -15.48 1.78 16.71
C THR A 99 -14.49 2.79 16.14
N ALA A 100 -14.96 3.95 15.66
CA ALA A 100 -14.09 4.99 15.15
C ALA A 100 -13.18 5.58 16.26
N SER A 101 -13.71 5.79 17.46
CA SER A 101 -12.93 6.24 18.63
C SER A 101 -11.90 5.20 19.04
N ALA A 102 -12.29 3.95 19.15
CA ALA A 102 -11.38 2.85 19.49
C ALA A 102 -10.26 2.67 18.45
N MET A 103 -10.55 2.91 17.16
CA MET A 103 -9.54 2.91 16.11
C MET A 103 -8.55 4.06 16.28
N ALA A 104 -9.02 5.26 16.58
CA ALA A 104 -8.14 6.41 16.81
C ALA A 104 -7.21 6.19 18.02
N GLU A 105 -7.74 5.68 19.13
CA GLU A 105 -6.96 5.33 20.31
C GLU A 105 -5.92 4.23 19.98
N GLY A 106 -6.36 3.17 19.30
CA GLY A 106 -5.48 2.07 18.88
C GLY A 106 -4.37 2.50 17.93
N ASN A 107 -4.64 3.43 17.02
CA ASN A 107 -3.62 4.04 16.15
C ASN A 107 -2.56 4.77 16.98
N ALA A 108 -2.97 5.56 17.98
CA ALA A 108 -2.04 6.25 18.86
C ALA A 108 -1.17 5.27 19.67
N ASP A 109 -1.77 4.23 20.24
CA ASP A 109 -1.06 3.17 20.96
C ASP A 109 -0.06 2.43 20.05
N TYR A 110 -0.47 2.14 18.81
CA TYR A 110 0.37 1.48 17.82
C TYR A 110 1.59 2.34 17.45
N GLU A 111 1.38 3.64 17.20
CA GLU A 111 2.47 4.55 16.87
C GLU A 111 3.42 4.74 18.06
N ALA A 112 2.90 4.84 19.28
CA ALA A 112 3.71 4.91 20.47
C ALA A 112 4.59 3.67 20.68
N ARG A 113 4.05 2.48 20.33
CA ARG A 113 4.75 1.21 20.50
C ARG A 113 5.77 0.93 19.41
N PHE A 114 5.43 1.17 18.13
CA PHE A 114 6.23 0.74 16.98
C PHE A 114 6.91 1.88 16.23
N GLY A 115 6.61 3.15 16.55
CA GLY A 115 7.22 4.32 15.93
C GLY A 115 6.79 4.55 14.47
N ARG A 116 5.70 3.91 14.01
CA ARG A 116 5.14 4.04 12.67
C ARG A 116 3.62 3.94 12.68
N ILE A 117 2.98 4.40 11.60
CA ILE A 117 1.52 4.27 11.48
C ILE A 117 1.09 2.80 11.37
N TYR A 118 -0.13 2.51 11.86
CA TYR A 118 -0.79 1.23 11.63
C TYR A 118 -1.18 1.13 10.15
N LEU A 119 -0.50 0.26 9.40
CA LEU A 119 -0.78 -0.03 8.01
C LEU A 119 -1.47 -1.38 7.87
N VAL A 120 -2.57 -1.42 7.14
CA VAL A 120 -3.32 -2.64 6.82
C VAL A 120 -3.95 -2.51 5.44
N ALA A 121 -3.99 -3.60 4.69
CA ALA A 121 -4.75 -3.69 3.45
C ALA A 121 -6.25 -3.72 3.81
N ALA A 122 -6.87 -2.54 3.83
CA ALA A 122 -8.22 -2.33 4.35
C ALA A 122 -9.32 -2.68 3.34
N ALA A 123 -8.99 -2.81 2.05
CA ALA A 123 -9.96 -3.09 1.00
C ALA A 123 -10.78 -4.36 1.29
N GLY A 124 -12.10 -4.23 1.29
CA GLY A 124 -13.03 -5.33 1.54
C GLY A 124 -13.19 -5.75 3.01
N ARG A 125 -12.54 -5.07 3.96
CA ARG A 125 -12.63 -5.36 5.40
C ARG A 125 -13.58 -4.39 6.09
N SER A 126 -14.32 -4.88 7.09
CA SER A 126 -15.15 -4.05 7.95
C SER A 126 -14.31 -3.26 8.96
N ALA A 127 -14.87 -2.18 9.50
CA ALA A 127 -14.23 -1.42 10.57
C ALA A 127 -13.93 -2.29 11.81
N ALA A 128 -14.85 -3.20 12.15
CA ALA A 128 -14.68 -4.14 13.26
C ALA A 128 -13.49 -5.09 13.03
N ASP A 129 -13.35 -5.63 11.80
CA ASP A 129 -12.21 -6.48 11.45
C ASP A 129 -10.89 -5.72 11.54
N LEU A 130 -10.85 -4.49 11.02
CA LEU A 130 -9.66 -3.64 11.07
C LEU A 130 -9.24 -3.33 12.50
N LEU A 131 -10.20 -3.08 13.39
CA LEU A 131 -9.94 -2.86 14.81
C LEU A 131 -9.46 -4.13 15.52
N ALA A 132 -10.04 -5.28 15.20
CA ALA A 132 -9.61 -6.57 15.74
C ALA A 132 -8.15 -6.88 15.34
N PHE A 133 -7.80 -6.65 14.08
CA PHE A 133 -6.43 -6.78 13.57
C PHE A 133 -5.45 -5.85 14.29
N LEU A 134 -5.83 -4.60 14.50
CA LEU A 134 -5.00 -3.64 15.24
C LEU A 134 -4.69 -4.14 16.66
N ARG A 135 -5.70 -4.63 17.37
CA ARG A 135 -5.54 -5.18 18.73
C ARG A 135 -4.67 -6.42 18.78
N GLU A 136 -4.74 -7.27 17.78
CA GLU A 136 -3.87 -8.43 17.64
C GLU A 136 -2.42 -7.99 17.41
N ARG A 137 -2.19 -7.09 16.46
CA ARG A 137 -0.85 -6.62 16.07
C ARG A 137 -0.16 -5.82 17.17
N LEU A 138 -0.90 -5.15 18.04
CA LEU A 138 -0.35 -4.51 19.24
C LEU A 138 0.35 -5.50 20.20
N ARG A 139 0.11 -6.81 20.07
CA ARG A 139 0.73 -7.85 20.90
C ARG A 139 2.03 -8.40 20.30
N HIS A 140 2.33 -8.09 19.05
CA HIS A 140 3.54 -8.55 18.39
C HIS A 140 4.79 -7.92 19.01
N ASP A 141 5.92 -8.60 18.91
CA ASP A 141 7.23 -7.97 19.06
C ASP A 141 7.55 -7.13 17.81
N PRO A 142 8.50 -6.17 17.92
CA PRO A 142 8.78 -5.23 16.82
C PRO A 142 9.26 -5.89 15.51
N GLU A 143 9.97 -7.02 15.57
CA GLU A 143 10.47 -7.73 14.40
C GLU A 143 9.33 -8.44 13.66
N THR A 144 8.53 -9.20 14.41
CA THR A 144 7.32 -9.84 13.88
C THR A 144 6.38 -8.80 13.25
N GLU A 145 6.18 -7.66 13.93
CA GLU A 145 5.31 -6.61 13.42
C GLU A 145 5.84 -5.97 12.14
N LEU A 146 7.14 -5.76 12.02
CA LEU A 146 7.75 -5.24 10.79
C LEU A 146 7.50 -6.17 9.60
N ASP A 147 7.58 -7.48 9.79
CA ASP A 147 7.28 -8.45 8.74
C ASP A 147 5.79 -8.43 8.34
N VAL A 148 4.89 -8.23 9.30
CA VAL A 148 3.46 -8.03 9.01
C VAL A 148 3.24 -6.75 8.21
N VAL A 149 3.89 -5.64 8.58
CA VAL A 149 3.82 -4.38 7.84
C VAL A 149 4.28 -4.56 6.39
N ARG A 150 5.41 -5.25 6.17
CA ARG A 150 5.89 -5.58 4.81
C ARG A 150 4.84 -6.37 4.02
N GLY A 151 4.19 -7.35 4.64
CA GLY A 151 3.13 -8.13 4.02
C GLY A 151 1.90 -7.29 3.64
N GLU A 152 1.47 -6.40 4.52
CA GLU A 152 0.34 -5.50 4.25
C GLU A 152 0.69 -4.47 3.15
N LEU A 153 1.89 -3.90 3.19
CA LEU A 153 2.39 -3.01 2.15
C LEU A 153 2.45 -3.70 0.78
N ALA A 154 2.92 -4.95 0.74
CA ALA A 154 2.94 -5.75 -0.48
C ALA A 154 1.53 -5.94 -1.06
N ARG A 155 0.55 -6.26 -0.22
CA ARG A 155 -0.86 -6.42 -0.65
C ARG A 155 -1.45 -5.12 -1.21
N ILE A 156 -1.23 -3.99 -0.54
CA ILE A 156 -1.70 -2.68 -1.00
C ILE A 156 -1.05 -2.33 -2.34
N THR A 157 0.26 -2.48 -2.44
CA THR A 157 1.01 -2.17 -3.66
C THR A 157 0.61 -3.07 -4.82
N ARG A 158 0.39 -4.37 -4.56
CA ARG A 158 -0.11 -5.32 -5.57
C ARG A 158 -1.44 -4.87 -6.18
N LEU A 159 -2.40 -4.46 -5.34
CA LEU A 159 -3.69 -3.95 -5.80
C LEU A 159 -3.54 -2.67 -6.63
N ARG A 160 -2.67 -1.77 -6.21
CA ARG A 160 -2.39 -0.52 -6.93
C ARG A 160 -1.71 -0.76 -8.27
N LEU A 161 -0.69 -1.62 -8.32
CA LEU A 161 -0.03 -2.03 -9.57
C LEU A 161 -1.00 -2.70 -10.53
N ALA A 162 -1.82 -3.63 -10.04
CA ALA A 162 -2.83 -4.30 -10.85
C ALA A 162 -3.86 -3.31 -11.40
N GLY A 163 -4.22 -2.28 -10.63
CA GLY A 163 -5.10 -1.21 -11.08
C GLY A 163 -4.48 -0.35 -12.18
N ASP A 164 -3.21 0.02 -12.02
CA ASP A 164 -2.52 0.92 -12.96
C ASP A 164 -2.05 0.22 -14.24
N PHE A 165 -1.66 -1.05 -14.15
CA PHE A 165 -1.02 -1.79 -15.25
C PHE A 165 -1.76 -3.07 -15.65
N GLY A 166 -2.89 -3.41 -15.01
CA GLY A 166 -3.65 -4.62 -15.26
C GLY A 166 -4.95 -4.44 -16.04
N THR A 167 -5.51 -3.24 -16.11
CA THR A 167 -6.76 -3.01 -16.86
C THR A 167 -6.44 -2.82 -18.34
N SER A 168 -6.87 -3.77 -19.17
CA SER A 168 -6.93 -3.58 -20.62
C SER A 168 -7.80 -2.36 -20.89
N GLY A 169 -7.26 -1.37 -21.62
CA GLY A 169 -7.95 -0.13 -21.92
C GLY A 169 -9.37 -0.36 -22.42
N GLN A 170 -10.33 0.12 -21.65
CA GLN A 170 -11.61 0.48 -22.16
C GLN A 170 -11.40 1.83 -22.82
N GLU A 171 -10.89 1.82 -24.06
CA GLU A 171 -10.93 2.98 -24.91
C GLU A 171 -12.40 3.36 -25.09
N ALA A 172 -12.72 4.56 -24.60
CA ALA A 172 -13.99 5.20 -24.87
C ALA A 172 -14.17 5.32 -26.40
N SER A 173 -15.19 4.67 -26.93
CA SER A 173 -15.76 4.98 -28.23
C SER A 173 -16.78 6.09 -28.09
#